data_c5334009535f1b47d1d8a52f48fa0c09
#
_entry.id   c5334009535f1b47d1d8a52f48fa0c09
#
_cell.length_a   1.000
_cell.length_b   1.000
_cell.length_c   1.000
_cell.angle_alpha   90.00
_cell.angle_beta   90.00
_cell.angle_gamma   90.00
#
_symmetry.space_group_name_H-M   'P 1'
#
loop_
_entity.id
_entity.type
_entity.pdbx_description
1 polymer ?
#
loop_
_entity_poly.entity_id
_entity_poly.type
_entity_poly.pdbx_seq_one_letter_code
_entity_poly.pdbx_strand_id
1 'polypeptide(L)'
;MQNSQDIVKSLSFGMKAADGVFSGIDKLTQAVSSTLGASGKCVILEDFMGRPTITKDGVTVANAVNLRDPLENIGATLIKEAARKTVSEAGDGTTTATVLAHSILKEAREKVTDQSLREIKQDIQKACNNTIEYLEKNAVPVVDSMIDQVATISSNNDKELGLIIGEAFKKVGKNGTVMMDPDGKPGKTTVEVVSGSQIKQGYANANFVTDVGKQSVTLEKPLVLLVSSTIPNVRKIQNVLEYAV
;
A
#
# COMPACT_ATOMS: atom_id res chain seq x y z
N MET A 1 37.48 -6.56 -3.10
CA MET A 1 37.60 -5.95 -1.77
C MET A 1 36.52 -4.88 -1.70
N GLN A 2 35.34 -5.23 -1.10
CA GLN A 2 34.30 -4.24 -0.82
C GLN A 2 34.74 -3.47 0.40
N ASN A 3 35.02 -2.17 0.24
CA ASN A 3 35.17 -1.26 1.34
C ASN A 3 33.81 -1.20 2.09
N SER A 4 33.72 -1.90 3.21
CA SER A 4 32.69 -1.62 4.21
C SER A 4 33.00 -0.23 4.75
N GLN A 5 32.34 0.81 4.21
CA GLN A 5 32.33 2.12 4.86
C GLN A 5 31.69 1.90 6.24
N ASP A 6 32.47 2.02 7.28
CA ASP A 6 31.98 2.04 8.66
C ASP A 6 31.00 3.20 8.80
N ILE A 7 29.71 2.86 8.89
CA ILE A 7 28.65 3.84 9.09
C ILE A 7 28.74 4.32 10.53
N VAL A 8 29.28 5.53 10.72
CA VAL A 8 29.32 6.19 12.03
C VAL A 8 27.89 6.47 12.47
N LYS A 9 27.47 5.86 13.58
CA LYS A 9 26.13 6.03 14.16
C LYS A 9 26.19 7.05 15.30
N SER A 10 25.30 8.02 15.29
CA SER A 10 25.05 8.90 16.44
C SER A 10 24.08 8.18 17.40
N LEU A 11 24.43 8.17 18.69
CA LEU A 11 23.60 7.56 19.73
C LEU A 11 22.93 8.65 20.56
N SER A 12 21.64 8.51 20.81
CA SER A 12 20.86 9.40 21.68
C SER A 12 20.01 8.57 22.64
N PHE A 13 19.88 9.01 23.87
CA PHE A 13 19.23 8.27 24.96
C PHE A 13 18.29 9.17 25.76
N GLY A 14 17.40 8.53 26.53
CA GLY A 14 16.52 9.17 27.50
C GLY A 14 15.46 10.07 26.86
N MET A 15 15.00 11.04 27.64
CA MET A 15 13.89 11.94 27.23
C MET A 15 14.19 12.71 25.95
N LYS A 16 15.41 13.17 25.78
CA LYS A 16 15.81 13.92 24.56
C LYS A 16 15.59 13.09 23.28
N ALA A 17 15.92 11.80 23.31
CA ALA A 17 15.70 10.90 22.18
C ALA A 17 14.20 10.68 21.96
N ALA A 18 13.45 10.42 23.03
CA ALA A 18 12.01 10.21 22.96
C ALA A 18 11.26 11.44 22.45
N ASP A 19 11.62 12.65 22.91
CA ASP A 19 11.02 13.91 22.48
C ASP A 19 11.30 14.19 21.01
N GLY A 20 12.53 13.96 20.55
CA GLY A 20 12.90 14.15 19.15
C GLY A 20 12.12 13.20 18.23
N VAL A 21 12.05 11.92 18.57
CA VAL A 21 11.28 10.94 17.80
C VAL A 21 9.80 11.32 17.76
N PHE A 22 9.21 11.70 18.91
CA PHE A 22 7.80 12.08 18.95
C PHE A 22 7.52 13.36 18.17
N SER A 23 8.42 14.35 18.22
CA SER A 23 8.32 15.57 17.40
C SER A 23 8.25 15.24 15.91
N GLY A 24 9.03 14.27 15.46
CA GLY A 24 8.98 13.81 14.07
C GLY A 24 7.67 13.12 13.70
N ILE A 25 7.15 12.28 14.59
CA ILE A 25 5.82 11.66 14.45
C ILE A 25 4.74 12.72 14.33
N ASP A 26 4.78 13.73 15.20
CA ASP A 26 3.82 14.83 15.25
C ASP A 26 3.82 15.67 13.97
N LYS A 27 5.00 16.08 13.52
CA LYS A 27 5.17 16.86 12.27
C LYS A 27 4.63 16.13 11.05
N LEU A 28 4.95 14.84 10.90
CA LEU A 28 4.45 14.05 9.78
C LEU A 28 2.93 13.90 9.85
N THR A 29 2.41 13.60 11.04
CA THR A 29 0.97 13.42 11.24
C THR A 29 0.20 14.70 10.95
N GLN A 30 0.71 15.87 11.36
CA GLN A 30 0.09 17.15 11.02
C GLN A 30 0.00 17.38 9.51
N ALA A 31 1.06 17.06 8.76
CA ALA A 31 1.04 17.18 7.31
C ALA A 31 0.01 16.25 6.68
N VAL A 32 0.01 14.97 7.06
CA VAL A 32 -0.88 13.94 6.51
C VAL A 32 -2.32 14.17 6.93
N SER A 33 -2.59 14.50 8.19
CA SER A 33 -3.96 14.72 8.71
C SER A 33 -4.70 15.87 8.04
N SER A 34 -3.98 16.83 7.46
CA SER A 34 -4.58 17.93 6.70
C SER A 34 -5.37 17.45 5.47
N THR A 35 -5.08 16.24 4.97
CA THR A 35 -5.76 15.62 3.83
C THR A 35 -6.96 14.77 4.23
N LEU A 36 -7.26 14.61 5.54
CA LEU A 36 -8.25 13.69 6.05
C LEU A 36 -9.69 14.12 5.73
N GLY A 37 -10.48 13.16 5.26
CA GLY A 37 -11.94 13.26 5.15
C GLY A 37 -12.44 14.16 4.02
N ALA A 38 -13.76 14.36 3.99
CA ALA A 38 -14.45 15.13 2.93
C ALA A 38 -14.00 16.59 2.82
N SER A 39 -13.53 17.18 3.94
CA SER A 39 -12.98 18.55 3.99
C SER A 39 -11.45 18.58 3.92
N GLY A 40 -10.82 17.47 3.52
CA GLY A 40 -9.37 17.35 3.38
C GLY A 40 -8.83 18.39 2.41
N LYS A 41 -7.73 19.04 2.81
CA LYS A 41 -7.06 20.09 2.04
C LYS A 41 -6.02 19.50 1.11
N CYS A 42 -5.73 20.21 0.02
CA CYS A 42 -4.54 19.91 -0.77
C CYS A 42 -3.28 20.32 -0.02
N VAL A 43 -2.25 19.53 -0.15
CA VAL A 43 -0.88 19.84 0.31
C VAL A 43 -0.03 20.18 -0.90
N ILE A 44 0.75 21.23 -0.80
CA ILE A 44 1.73 21.60 -1.81
C ILE A 44 3.06 21.03 -1.36
N LEU A 45 3.65 20.19 -2.18
CA LEU A 45 4.93 19.53 -1.96
C LEU A 45 5.93 20.04 -3.00
N GLU A 46 7.19 20.06 -2.63
CA GLU A 46 8.30 20.29 -3.56
C GLU A 46 8.86 18.95 -4.01
N ASP A 47 8.96 18.73 -5.34
CA ASP A 47 9.59 17.53 -5.89
C ASP A 47 11.13 17.66 -5.80
N PHE A 48 11.85 16.58 -6.19
CA PHE A 48 13.31 16.55 -6.16
C PHE A 48 13.98 17.55 -7.12
N MET A 49 13.21 18.18 -8.02
CA MET A 49 13.67 19.25 -8.92
C MET A 49 13.25 20.65 -8.43
N GLY A 50 12.66 20.76 -7.25
CA GLY A 50 12.16 22.02 -6.70
C GLY A 50 10.85 22.51 -7.31
N ARG A 51 10.09 21.65 -8.01
CA ARG A 51 8.81 22.03 -8.62
C ARG A 51 7.65 21.72 -7.67
N PRO A 52 6.64 22.62 -7.59
CA PRO A 52 5.48 22.39 -6.74
C PRO A 52 4.59 21.27 -7.30
N THR A 53 4.25 20.31 -6.46
CA THR A 53 3.27 19.25 -6.71
C THR A 53 2.12 19.41 -5.73
N ILE A 54 0.88 19.41 -6.22
CA ILE A 54 -0.32 19.54 -5.41
C ILE A 54 -0.96 18.15 -5.29
N THR A 55 -1.20 17.72 -4.06
CA THR A 55 -1.83 16.42 -3.80
C THR A 55 -2.79 16.47 -2.61
N LYS A 56 -3.78 15.58 -2.62
CA LYS A 56 -4.62 15.24 -1.46
C LYS A 56 -4.33 13.85 -0.91
N ASP A 57 -3.47 13.10 -1.60
CA ASP A 57 -3.13 11.74 -1.22
C ASP A 57 -2.18 11.71 -0.03
N GLY A 58 -2.64 11.12 1.08
CA GLY A 58 -1.87 11.02 2.32
C GLY A 58 -0.59 10.18 2.17
N VAL A 59 -0.56 9.19 1.26
CA VAL A 59 0.65 8.37 0.97
C VAL A 59 1.72 9.24 0.33
N THR A 60 1.34 10.00 -0.69
CA THR A 60 2.24 10.93 -1.39
C THR A 60 2.80 11.97 -0.43
N VAL A 61 1.93 12.55 0.42
CA VAL A 61 2.37 13.49 1.45
C VAL A 61 3.35 12.84 2.42
N ALA A 62 3.01 11.67 2.97
CA ALA A 62 3.87 10.96 3.91
C ALA A 62 5.25 10.66 3.31
N ASN A 63 5.31 10.17 2.08
CA ASN A 63 6.56 9.82 1.42
C ASN A 63 7.45 11.03 1.12
N ALA A 64 6.86 12.19 0.82
CA ALA A 64 7.59 13.40 0.51
C ALA A 64 8.24 14.07 1.74
N VAL A 65 7.69 13.85 2.96
CA VAL A 65 8.22 14.45 4.17
C VAL A 65 9.54 13.82 4.56
N ASN A 66 10.62 14.59 4.52
CA ASN A 66 11.93 14.24 5.06
C ASN A 66 12.39 15.37 5.99
N LEU A 67 12.67 15.02 7.25
CA LEU A 67 13.03 16.00 8.27
C LEU A 67 14.54 16.12 8.39
N ARG A 68 15.02 17.35 8.63
CA ARG A 68 16.46 17.63 8.73
C ARG A 68 17.08 17.06 10.00
N ASP A 69 16.34 17.09 11.12
CA ASP A 69 16.81 16.52 12.38
C ASP A 69 16.74 14.98 12.29
N PRO A 70 17.84 14.27 12.56
CA PRO A 70 17.90 12.81 12.46
C PRO A 70 16.92 12.08 13.40
N LEU A 71 16.71 12.60 14.62
CA LEU A 71 15.78 11.99 15.58
C LEU A 71 14.34 12.18 15.13
N GLU A 72 14.00 13.38 14.68
CA GLU A 72 12.68 13.65 14.12
C GLU A 72 12.44 12.80 12.87
N ASN A 73 13.44 12.66 12.00
CA ASN A 73 13.30 11.86 10.78
C ASN A 73 13.10 10.37 11.09
N ILE A 74 13.68 9.83 12.15
CA ILE A 74 13.40 8.48 12.65
C ILE A 74 11.91 8.37 13.04
N GLY A 75 11.39 9.34 13.80
CA GLY A 75 9.98 9.38 14.19
C GLY A 75 9.03 9.41 12.98
N ALA A 76 9.31 10.29 12.03
CA ALA A 76 8.55 10.35 10.78
C ALA A 76 8.59 9.02 10.02
N THR A 77 9.75 8.36 9.97
CA THR A 77 9.90 7.07 9.28
C THR A 77 9.07 5.97 9.94
N LEU A 78 9.01 5.91 11.27
CA LEU A 78 8.19 4.92 11.98
C LEU A 78 6.70 5.04 11.63
N ILE A 79 6.17 6.26 11.56
CA ILE A 79 4.77 6.47 11.16
C ILE A 79 4.55 6.18 9.68
N LYS A 80 5.52 6.50 8.82
CA LYS A 80 5.46 6.11 7.40
C LYS A 80 5.34 4.59 7.22
N GLU A 81 6.05 3.80 8.01
CA GLU A 81 5.94 2.34 7.93
C GLU A 81 4.54 1.83 8.31
N ALA A 82 3.90 2.42 9.33
CA ALA A 82 2.51 2.09 9.67
C ALA A 82 1.56 2.40 8.50
N ALA A 83 1.73 3.56 7.87
CA ALA A 83 0.95 3.97 6.70
C ALA A 83 1.17 3.03 5.50
N ARG A 84 2.42 2.68 5.18
CA ARG A 84 2.78 1.77 4.08
C ARG A 84 2.22 0.37 4.29
N LYS A 85 2.28 -0.14 5.51
CA LYS A 85 1.72 -1.45 5.84
C LYS A 85 0.21 -1.48 5.58
N THR A 86 -0.50 -0.43 5.96
CA THR A 86 -1.95 -0.33 5.71
C THR A 86 -2.26 -0.35 4.21
N VAL A 87 -1.52 0.39 3.39
CA VAL A 87 -1.70 0.37 1.93
C VAL A 87 -1.41 -1.01 1.34
N SER A 88 -0.35 -1.67 1.78
CA SER A 88 0.00 -2.99 1.23
C SER A 88 -1.02 -4.08 1.57
N GLU A 89 -1.73 -3.96 2.70
CA GLU A 89 -2.71 -4.94 3.17
C GLU A 89 -4.14 -4.60 2.75
N ALA A 90 -4.53 -3.32 2.78
CA ALA A 90 -5.90 -2.87 2.55
C ALA A 90 -6.08 -2.01 1.28
N GLY A 91 -5.00 -1.53 0.68
CA GLY A 91 -5.04 -0.68 -0.52
C GLY A 91 -5.42 0.78 -0.26
N ASP A 92 -5.96 1.11 0.91
CA ASP A 92 -6.44 2.45 1.29
C ASP A 92 -6.33 2.66 2.82
N GLY A 93 -6.72 3.83 3.33
CA GLY A 93 -6.78 4.13 4.75
C GLY A 93 -5.47 4.66 5.38
N THR A 94 -4.51 5.08 4.57
CA THR A 94 -3.19 5.56 5.02
C THR A 94 -3.28 6.72 5.99
N THR A 95 -4.08 7.73 5.65
CA THR A 95 -4.27 8.91 6.49
C THR A 95 -4.90 8.54 7.82
N THR A 96 -5.93 7.68 7.80
CA THR A 96 -6.59 7.17 9.00
C THR A 96 -5.62 6.39 9.89
N ALA A 97 -4.83 5.49 9.32
CA ALA A 97 -3.83 4.72 10.06
C ALA A 97 -2.77 5.61 10.71
N THR A 98 -2.29 6.62 9.99
CA THR A 98 -1.34 7.62 10.50
C THR A 98 -1.91 8.37 11.71
N VAL A 99 -3.13 8.88 11.59
CA VAL A 99 -3.79 9.65 12.65
C VAL A 99 -4.08 8.78 13.88
N LEU A 100 -4.57 7.55 13.67
CA LEU A 100 -4.82 6.62 14.77
C LEU A 100 -3.55 6.22 15.50
N ALA A 101 -2.49 5.85 14.78
CA ALA A 101 -1.20 5.50 15.39
C ALA A 101 -0.61 6.66 16.20
N HIS A 102 -0.66 7.87 15.65
CA HIS A 102 -0.23 9.08 16.39
C HIS A 102 -1.08 9.30 17.64
N SER A 103 -2.42 9.23 17.54
CA SER A 103 -3.31 9.46 18.66
C SER A 103 -3.08 8.46 19.79
N ILE A 104 -2.91 7.17 19.47
CA ILE A 104 -2.60 6.13 20.46
C ILE A 104 -1.27 6.43 21.16
N LEU A 105 -0.22 6.76 20.40
CA LEU A 105 1.08 7.09 20.97
C LEU A 105 1.04 8.35 21.83
N LYS A 106 0.32 9.38 21.41
CA LYS A 106 0.14 10.62 22.16
C LYS A 106 -0.57 10.39 23.48
N GLU A 107 -1.71 9.71 23.46
CA GLU A 107 -2.48 9.40 24.66
C GLU A 107 -1.69 8.51 25.63
N ALA A 108 -0.98 7.51 25.13
CA ALA A 108 -0.12 6.67 25.96
C ALA A 108 1.00 7.47 26.63
N ARG A 109 1.59 8.43 25.92
CA ARG A 109 2.67 9.28 26.46
C ARG A 109 2.17 10.26 27.53
N GLU A 110 1.00 10.87 27.31
CA GLU A 110 0.47 11.93 28.18
C GLU A 110 -0.26 11.39 29.40
N LYS A 111 -0.95 10.26 29.29
CA LYS A 111 -1.86 9.78 30.33
C LYS A 111 -1.33 8.60 31.14
N VAL A 112 -0.35 7.88 30.63
CA VAL A 112 0.17 6.69 31.31
C VAL A 112 1.47 7.01 32.00
N THR A 113 1.43 7.25 33.31
CA THR A 113 2.60 7.63 34.13
C THR A 113 3.15 6.49 34.97
N ASP A 114 2.28 5.57 35.44
CA ASP A 114 2.62 4.59 36.49
C ASP A 114 2.57 3.12 36.02
N GLN A 115 2.23 2.87 34.76
CA GLN A 115 2.18 1.52 34.19
C GLN A 115 3.49 1.14 33.51
N SER A 116 3.80 -0.15 33.53
CA SER A 116 4.94 -0.67 32.75
C SER A 116 4.63 -0.62 31.24
N LEU A 117 5.65 -0.41 30.41
CA LEU A 117 5.51 -0.44 28.95
C LEU A 117 4.88 -1.75 28.42
N ARG A 118 5.09 -2.85 29.16
CA ARG A 118 4.50 -4.15 28.82
C ARG A 118 2.98 -4.14 29.03
N GLU A 119 2.50 -3.60 30.14
CA GLU A 119 1.06 -3.48 30.42
C GLU A 119 0.39 -2.57 29.42
N ILE A 120 0.96 -1.39 29.15
CA ILE A 120 0.45 -0.46 28.13
C ILE A 120 0.29 -1.17 26.77
N LYS A 121 1.31 -1.92 26.35
CA LYS A 121 1.25 -2.67 25.08
C LYS A 121 0.14 -3.72 25.08
N GLN A 122 -0.07 -4.42 26.19
CA GLN A 122 -1.13 -5.42 26.32
C GLN A 122 -2.52 -4.78 26.28
N ASP A 123 -2.70 -3.66 26.97
CA ASP A 123 -3.97 -2.93 27.01
C ASP A 123 -4.33 -2.35 25.64
N ILE A 124 -3.35 -1.77 24.92
CA ILE A 124 -3.54 -1.31 23.53
C ILE A 124 -3.95 -2.49 22.64
N GLN A 125 -3.26 -3.63 22.73
CA GLN A 125 -3.59 -4.79 21.91
C GLN A 125 -5.01 -5.31 22.21
N LYS A 126 -5.41 -5.36 23.48
CA LYS A 126 -6.75 -5.76 23.89
C LYS A 126 -7.82 -4.80 23.36
N ALA A 127 -7.59 -3.49 23.46
CA ALA A 127 -8.49 -2.48 22.93
C ALA A 127 -8.63 -2.58 21.40
N CYS A 128 -7.52 -2.80 20.69
CA CYS A 128 -7.54 -3.03 19.24
C CYS A 128 -8.38 -4.27 18.87
N ASN A 129 -8.16 -5.39 19.55
CA ASN A 129 -8.91 -6.63 19.30
C ASN A 129 -10.43 -6.44 19.53
N ASN A 130 -10.81 -5.79 20.63
CA ASN A 130 -12.22 -5.48 20.91
C ASN A 130 -12.83 -4.58 19.83
N THR A 131 -12.05 -3.64 19.31
CA THR A 131 -12.50 -2.73 18.24
C THR A 131 -12.68 -3.51 16.93
N ILE A 132 -11.76 -4.42 16.60
CA ILE A 132 -11.86 -5.28 15.42
C ILE A 132 -13.12 -6.15 15.50
N GLU A 133 -13.34 -6.83 16.63
CA GLU A 133 -14.55 -7.63 16.85
C GLU A 133 -15.84 -6.80 16.70
N TYR A 134 -15.84 -5.58 17.19
CA TYR A 134 -16.97 -4.67 17.04
C TYR A 134 -17.21 -4.32 15.56
N LEU A 135 -16.15 -4.01 14.82
CA LEU A 135 -16.23 -3.69 13.39
C LEU A 135 -16.73 -4.90 12.58
N GLU A 136 -16.21 -6.09 12.85
CA GLU A 136 -16.65 -7.34 12.18
C GLU A 136 -18.13 -7.64 12.42
N LYS A 137 -18.61 -7.46 13.64
CA LYS A 137 -20.03 -7.64 14.00
C LYS A 137 -20.98 -6.66 13.32
N ASN A 138 -20.49 -5.45 13.03
CA ASN A 138 -21.28 -4.38 12.42
C ASN A 138 -21.02 -4.19 10.92
N ALA A 139 -20.10 -4.96 10.34
CA ALA A 139 -19.81 -4.91 8.92
C ALA A 139 -21.00 -5.42 8.09
N VAL A 140 -21.36 -4.67 7.07
CA VAL A 140 -22.42 -5.03 6.13
C VAL A 140 -21.77 -5.50 4.83
N PRO A 141 -22.16 -6.68 4.30
CA PRO A 141 -21.67 -7.13 3.01
C PRO A 141 -21.97 -6.13 1.88
N VAL A 142 -20.96 -5.85 1.07
CA VAL A 142 -21.12 -4.96 -0.07
C VAL A 142 -21.98 -5.64 -1.14
N VAL A 143 -23.07 -4.98 -1.53
CA VAL A 143 -23.92 -5.38 -2.67
C VAL A 143 -23.65 -4.48 -3.87
N ASP A 144 -24.06 -4.90 -5.07
CA ASP A 144 -23.71 -4.22 -6.33
C ASP A 144 -24.00 -2.72 -6.35
N SER A 145 -25.09 -2.29 -5.71
CA SER A 145 -25.43 -0.86 -5.60
C SER A 145 -24.46 -0.05 -4.73
N MET A 146 -23.75 -0.72 -3.84
CA MET A 146 -22.77 -0.07 -2.95
C MET A 146 -21.38 0.03 -3.59
N ILE A 147 -21.09 -0.78 -4.62
CA ILE A 147 -19.79 -0.76 -5.31
C ILE A 147 -19.51 0.63 -5.90
N ASP A 148 -20.52 1.26 -6.52
CA ASP A 148 -20.36 2.61 -7.09
C ASP A 148 -20.07 3.66 -6.01
N GLN A 149 -20.67 3.51 -4.83
CA GLN A 149 -20.44 4.43 -3.72
C GLN A 149 -19.01 4.28 -3.17
N VAL A 150 -18.57 3.04 -2.97
CA VAL A 150 -17.21 2.75 -2.51
C VAL A 150 -16.19 3.25 -3.54
N ALA A 151 -16.39 2.95 -4.82
CA ALA A 151 -15.53 3.43 -5.91
C ALA A 151 -15.49 4.96 -5.99
N THR A 152 -16.62 5.63 -5.81
CA THR A 152 -16.70 7.09 -5.80
C THR A 152 -15.91 7.70 -4.64
N ILE A 153 -16.05 7.14 -3.43
CA ILE A 153 -15.30 7.61 -2.26
C ILE A 153 -13.79 7.42 -2.48
N SER A 154 -13.38 6.25 -2.96
CA SER A 154 -11.98 5.92 -3.24
C SER A 154 -11.38 6.78 -4.37
N SER A 155 -12.22 7.27 -5.29
CA SER A 155 -11.84 8.21 -6.34
C SER A 155 -11.89 9.68 -5.91
N ASN A 156 -11.74 9.96 -4.63
CA ASN A 156 -11.80 11.31 -4.07
C ASN A 156 -13.11 12.07 -4.35
N ASN A 157 -14.24 11.36 -4.29
CA ASN A 157 -15.60 11.82 -4.61
C ASN A 157 -15.83 12.20 -6.09
N ASP A 158 -15.00 11.72 -6.99
CA ASP A 158 -15.24 11.81 -8.42
C ASP A 158 -16.29 10.77 -8.83
N LYS A 159 -17.52 11.22 -9.07
CA LYS A 159 -18.65 10.35 -9.42
C LYS A 159 -18.49 9.69 -10.78
N GLU A 160 -17.92 10.39 -11.75
CA GLU A 160 -17.75 9.89 -13.11
C GLU A 160 -16.73 8.73 -13.11
N LEU A 161 -15.59 8.96 -12.50
CA LEU A 161 -14.55 7.94 -12.34
C LEU A 161 -15.04 6.78 -11.45
N GLY A 162 -15.75 7.07 -10.35
CA GLY A 162 -16.33 6.07 -9.47
C GLY A 162 -17.30 5.13 -10.17
N LEU A 163 -18.16 5.65 -11.06
CA LEU A 163 -19.08 4.84 -11.85
C LEU A 163 -18.33 3.94 -12.85
N ILE A 164 -17.31 4.46 -13.52
CA ILE A 164 -16.48 3.69 -14.46
C ILE A 164 -15.78 2.52 -13.74
N ILE A 165 -15.19 2.78 -12.58
CA ILE A 165 -14.54 1.77 -11.75
C ILE A 165 -15.58 0.76 -11.22
N GLY A 166 -16.72 1.24 -10.71
CA GLY A 166 -17.81 0.40 -10.23
C GLY A 166 -18.34 -0.54 -11.32
N GLU A 167 -18.49 -0.04 -12.55
CA GLU A 167 -18.87 -0.86 -13.70
C GLU A 167 -17.83 -1.95 -14.01
N ALA A 168 -16.54 -1.62 -13.95
CA ALA A 168 -15.47 -2.59 -14.13
C ALA A 168 -15.56 -3.73 -13.12
N PHE A 169 -15.69 -3.43 -11.82
CA PHE A 169 -15.82 -4.43 -10.77
C PHE A 169 -17.10 -5.28 -10.90
N LYS A 170 -18.22 -4.68 -11.27
CA LYS A 170 -19.48 -5.42 -11.51
C LYS A 170 -19.34 -6.40 -12.68
N LYS A 171 -18.64 -6.01 -13.75
CA LYS A 171 -18.45 -6.85 -14.94
C LYS A 171 -17.53 -8.04 -14.68
N VAL A 172 -16.45 -7.86 -13.92
CA VAL A 172 -15.50 -8.96 -13.63
C VAL A 172 -15.94 -9.82 -12.47
N GLY A 173 -16.81 -9.33 -11.58
CA GLY A 173 -17.33 -10.06 -10.42
C GLY A 173 -16.29 -10.24 -9.30
N LYS A 174 -16.68 -11.02 -8.28
CA LYS A 174 -15.89 -11.17 -7.03
C LYS A 174 -14.47 -11.73 -7.21
N ASN A 175 -14.28 -12.56 -8.23
CA ASN A 175 -13.00 -13.24 -8.49
C ASN A 175 -12.19 -12.58 -9.62
N GLY A 176 -12.72 -11.51 -10.21
CA GLY A 176 -12.04 -10.80 -11.27
C GLY A 176 -11.02 -9.79 -10.75
N THR A 177 -10.04 -9.47 -11.58
CA THR A 177 -9.01 -8.48 -11.28
C THR A 177 -9.25 -7.26 -12.16
N VAL A 178 -9.31 -6.08 -11.55
CA VAL A 178 -9.35 -4.80 -12.24
C VAL A 178 -7.95 -4.22 -12.24
N MET A 179 -7.44 -3.89 -13.43
CA MET A 179 -6.12 -3.28 -13.60
C MET A 179 -6.27 -1.95 -14.33
N MET A 180 -5.51 -0.95 -13.93
CA MET A 180 -5.44 0.33 -14.60
C MET A 180 -4.27 0.32 -15.59
N ASP A 181 -4.55 0.70 -16.83
CA ASP A 181 -3.55 0.87 -17.87
C ASP A 181 -3.39 2.35 -18.21
N PRO A 182 -2.24 2.97 -17.88
CA PRO A 182 -1.99 4.38 -18.15
C PRO A 182 -1.72 4.67 -19.64
N ASP A 183 -1.49 3.63 -20.46
CA ASP A 183 -1.17 3.78 -21.89
C ASP A 183 -2.40 3.92 -22.79
N GLY A 184 -3.57 4.12 -22.19
CA GLY A 184 -4.83 4.38 -22.89
C GLY A 184 -4.82 5.68 -23.70
N LYS A 185 -5.82 5.84 -24.57
CA LYS A 185 -5.96 7.07 -25.38
C LYS A 185 -6.17 8.28 -24.49
N PRO A 186 -5.40 9.37 -24.66
CA PRO A 186 -5.57 10.56 -23.85
C PRO A 186 -7.01 11.11 -23.92
N GLY A 187 -7.55 11.47 -22.75
CA GLY A 187 -8.82 12.18 -22.62
C GLY A 187 -10.08 11.33 -22.50
N LYS A 188 -9.99 9.99 -22.54
CA LYS A 188 -11.16 9.13 -22.30
C LYS A 188 -10.78 7.88 -21.52
N THR A 189 -11.36 7.73 -20.34
CA THR A 189 -11.26 6.48 -19.56
C THR A 189 -12.28 5.47 -20.09
N THR A 190 -11.82 4.26 -20.43
CA THR A 190 -12.66 3.18 -20.95
C THR A 190 -12.43 1.90 -20.15
N VAL A 191 -13.46 1.05 -20.07
CA VAL A 191 -13.38 -0.27 -19.46
C VAL A 191 -13.39 -1.32 -20.55
N GLU A 192 -12.35 -2.14 -20.59
CA GLU A 192 -12.26 -3.32 -21.44
C GLU A 192 -12.29 -4.57 -20.56
N VAL A 193 -13.15 -5.51 -20.88
CA VAL A 193 -13.24 -6.80 -20.16
C VAL A 193 -12.65 -7.89 -21.03
N VAL A 194 -11.62 -8.54 -20.50
CA VAL A 194 -10.95 -9.66 -21.15
C VAL A 194 -11.17 -10.95 -20.35
N SER A 195 -11.26 -12.07 -21.04
CA SER A 195 -11.32 -13.38 -20.40
C SER A 195 -9.91 -13.81 -19.98
N GLY A 196 -9.77 -14.27 -18.73
CA GLY A 196 -8.47 -14.68 -18.19
C GLY A 196 -7.75 -13.56 -17.44
N SER A 197 -6.48 -13.77 -17.14
CA SER A 197 -5.63 -12.82 -16.42
C SER A 197 -4.48 -12.35 -17.30
N GLN A 198 -4.25 -11.05 -17.36
CA GLN A 198 -3.10 -10.46 -18.05
C GLN A 198 -2.01 -10.12 -17.05
N ILE A 199 -0.80 -10.64 -17.29
CA ILE A 199 0.40 -10.32 -16.52
C ILE A 199 1.32 -9.49 -17.41
N LYS A 200 1.63 -8.25 -16.99
CA LYS A 200 2.53 -7.35 -17.74
C LYS A 200 3.99 -7.74 -17.53
N GLN A 201 4.35 -8.95 -17.97
CA GLN A 201 5.74 -9.43 -18.04
C GLN A 201 5.96 -10.10 -19.38
N GLY A 202 7.09 -9.80 -20.01
CA GLY A 202 7.50 -10.48 -21.22
C GLY A 202 8.02 -11.90 -20.94
N TYR A 203 8.40 -12.61 -21.99
CA TYR A 203 9.02 -13.92 -21.88
C TYR A 203 10.43 -13.82 -21.25
N ALA A 204 10.79 -14.82 -20.47
CA ALA A 204 12.10 -14.86 -19.79
C ALA A 204 13.28 -15.08 -20.76
N ASN A 205 13.03 -15.68 -21.94
CA ASN A 205 14.04 -15.95 -22.95
C ASN A 205 13.38 -15.96 -24.34
N ALA A 206 14.08 -15.40 -25.34
CA ALA A 206 13.63 -15.36 -26.73
C ALA A 206 13.37 -16.75 -27.36
N ASN A 207 13.97 -17.81 -26.81
CA ASN A 207 13.75 -19.17 -27.24
C ASN A 207 12.33 -19.70 -26.99
N PHE A 208 11.55 -19.03 -26.13
CA PHE A 208 10.14 -19.36 -25.92
C PHE A 208 9.22 -18.89 -27.05
N VAL A 209 9.69 -17.99 -27.90
CA VAL A 209 8.89 -17.44 -29.00
C VAL A 209 8.70 -18.49 -30.10
N THR A 210 7.44 -18.83 -30.40
CA THR A 210 7.10 -19.78 -31.51
C THR A 210 6.69 -19.05 -32.78
N ASP A 211 6.14 -17.84 -32.69
CA ASP A 211 5.83 -16.95 -33.82
C ASP A 211 6.81 -15.77 -33.81
N VAL A 212 7.88 -15.89 -34.59
CA VAL A 212 8.95 -14.88 -34.67
C VAL A 212 8.45 -13.56 -35.27
N GLY A 213 7.47 -13.61 -36.18
CA GLY A 213 6.92 -12.40 -36.82
C GLY A 213 6.11 -11.54 -35.83
N LYS A 214 5.38 -12.16 -34.92
CA LYS A 214 4.58 -11.49 -33.87
C LYS A 214 5.29 -11.41 -32.53
N GLN A 215 6.45 -12.03 -32.41
CA GLN A 215 7.18 -12.19 -31.14
C GLN A 215 6.30 -12.74 -30.01
N SER A 216 5.51 -13.75 -30.33
CA SER A 216 4.52 -14.33 -29.43
C SER A 216 4.63 -15.84 -29.33
N VAL A 217 4.06 -16.40 -28.28
CA VAL A 217 3.82 -17.83 -28.10
C VAL A 217 2.36 -18.05 -27.75
N THR A 218 1.71 -18.99 -28.43
CA THR A 218 0.34 -19.40 -28.14
C THR A 218 0.34 -20.88 -27.81
N LEU A 219 -0.16 -21.23 -26.64
CA LEU A 219 -0.29 -22.62 -26.19
C LEU A 219 -1.80 -22.93 -26.07
N GLU A 220 -2.25 -23.93 -26.82
CA GLU A 220 -3.64 -24.38 -26.76
C GLU A 220 -3.80 -25.45 -25.67
N LYS A 221 -4.71 -25.20 -24.72
CA LYS A 221 -5.00 -26.09 -23.57
C LYS A 221 -3.73 -26.53 -22.81
N PRO A 222 -2.88 -25.60 -22.39
CA PRO A 222 -1.63 -25.95 -21.73
C PRO A 222 -1.86 -26.58 -20.36
N LEU A 223 -0.95 -27.47 -19.97
CA LEU A 223 -0.83 -27.87 -18.55
C LEU A 223 -0.08 -26.78 -17.80
N VAL A 224 -0.59 -26.38 -16.65
CA VAL A 224 -0.01 -25.33 -15.82
C VAL A 224 0.55 -25.93 -14.54
N LEU A 225 1.88 -25.81 -14.35
CA LEU A 225 2.55 -26.20 -13.11
C LEU A 225 2.78 -24.96 -12.25
N LEU A 226 2.17 -24.91 -11.06
CA LEU A 226 2.39 -23.87 -10.07
C LEU A 226 3.43 -24.32 -9.04
N VAL A 227 4.49 -23.54 -8.88
CA VAL A 227 5.58 -23.86 -7.94
C VAL A 227 5.86 -22.64 -7.08
N SER A 228 5.82 -22.79 -5.77
CA SER A 228 6.06 -21.70 -4.80
C SER A 228 7.55 -21.44 -4.50
N SER A 229 8.45 -22.32 -4.98
CA SER A 229 9.90 -22.21 -4.77
C SER A 229 10.65 -22.12 -6.08
N THR A 230 11.89 -21.63 -6.04
CA THR A 230 12.76 -21.66 -7.20
C THR A 230 13.07 -23.10 -7.64
N ILE A 231 13.06 -23.34 -8.96
CA ILE A 231 13.44 -24.62 -9.55
C ILE A 231 14.93 -24.54 -9.90
N PRO A 232 15.83 -25.13 -9.09
CA PRO A 232 17.28 -24.97 -9.29
C PRO A 232 17.80 -25.73 -10.51
N ASN A 233 17.14 -26.82 -10.94
CA ASN A 233 17.46 -27.57 -12.13
C ASN A 233 16.28 -28.44 -12.57
N VAL A 234 16.32 -28.90 -13.82
CA VAL A 234 15.26 -29.72 -14.46
C VAL A 234 15.01 -31.04 -13.74
N ARG A 235 16.04 -31.63 -13.13
CA ARG A 235 15.89 -32.93 -12.41
C ARG A 235 14.89 -32.86 -11.27
N LYS A 236 14.68 -31.69 -10.65
CA LYS A 236 13.72 -31.50 -9.56
C LYS A 236 12.26 -31.59 -10.01
N ILE A 237 11.98 -31.37 -11.28
CA ILE A 237 10.64 -31.45 -11.86
C ILE A 237 10.52 -32.59 -12.90
N GLN A 238 11.54 -33.44 -13.01
CA GLN A 238 11.58 -34.51 -14.02
C GLN A 238 10.31 -35.39 -13.97
N ASN A 239 9.92 -35.85 -12.79
CA ASN A 239 8.72 -36.72 -12.65
C ASN A 239 7.42 -36.01 -13.09
N VAL A 240 7.37 -34.69 -12.93
CA VAL A 240 6.21 -33.89 -13.38
C VAL A 240 6.21 -33.77 -14.89
N LEU A 241 7.40 -33.57 -15.50
CA LEU A 241 7.54 -33.51 -16.95
C LEU A 241 7.24 -34.87 -17.60
N GLU A 242 7.67 -35.98 -17.00
CA GLU A 242 7.37 -37.33 -17.47
C GLU A 242 5.85 -37.66 -17.38
N TYR A 243 5.14 -37.09 -16.40
CA TYR A 243 3.69 -37.22 -16.29
C TYR A 243 2.93 -36.39 -17.35
N ALA A 244 3.52 -35.30 -17.84
CA ALA A 244 2.90 -34.40 -18.80
C ALA A 244 3.06 -34.83 -20.26
N VAL A 245 3.93 -35.80 -20.54
CA VAL A 245 4.18 -36.39 -21.85
C VAL A 245 3.33 -37.66 -22.02
#